data_4637f1c4ad47911839b1db965397a497
#
_entry.id   4637f1c4ad47911839b1db965397a497
#
_cell.length_a   1.000
_cell.length_b   1.000
_cell.length_c   1.000
_cell.angle_alpha   90.00
_cell.angle_beta   90.00
_cell.angle_gamma   90.00
#
_symmetry.space_group_name_H-M   'P 1'
#
loop_
_entity.id
_entity.type
_entity.pdbx_description
1 polymer ?
#
loop_
_entity_poly.entity_id
_entity_poly.type
_entity_poly.pdbx_seq_one_letter_code
_entity_poly.pdbx_strand_id
1 'polypeptide(L)'
;MAERNVLGGELAMCGTDPLTGFFRDGCCNTGPQDLGSHTICAVVTEAFLDHQRNIGNDLSTPMPQYRFPGLVPGDRWCVTAPNWLRAYQDGAAAHVVLAATNERVLEIVPIEALRAHAVDVPDDPSALDES
;
A
#
# COMPACT_ATOMS: atom_id res chain seq x y z
N MET A 1 9.39 -7.74 -17.31
CA MET A 1 8.41 -6.70 -17.67
C MET A 1 7.98 -5.97 -16.42
N ALA A 2 7.78 -4.66 -16.55
CA ALA A 2 7.30 -3.87 -15.44
C ALA A 2 5.87 -4.27 -15.07
N GLU A 3 5.58 -4.31 -13.79
CA GLU A 3 4.23 -4.58 -13.32
C GLU A 3 3.38 -3.33 -13.51
N ARG A 4 2.07 -3.50 -13.49
CA ARG A 4 1.13 -2.41 -13.71
C ARG A 4 0.45 -2.01 -12.41
N ASN A 5 0.05 -0.73 -12.36
CA ASN A 5 -0.73 -0.24 -11.23
C ASN A 5 -2.23 -0.48 -11.47
N VAL A 6 -3.03 -0.21 -10.44
CA VAL A 6 -4.49 -0.44 -10.50
C VAL A 6 -5.20 0.46 -11.50
N LEU A 7 -4.52 1.49 -12.01
CA LEU A 7 -5.07 2.40 -13.03
C LEU A 7 -4.77 1.91 -14.44
N GLY A 8 -4.00 0.83 -14.59
CA GLY A 8 -3.65 0.25 -15.89
C GLY A 8 -2.38 0.80 -16.50
N GLY A 9 -1.67 1.68 -15.79
CA GLY A 9 -0.40 2.23 -16.24
C GLY A 9 0.80 1.53 -15.61
N GLU A 10 1.99 2.08 -15.82
CA GLU A 10 3.20 1.57 -15.20
C GLU A 10 3.14 1.76 -13.68
N LEU A 11 3.62 0.79 -12.94
CA LEU A 11 3.68 0.86 -11.49
C LEU A 11 4.71 1.91 -11.07
N ALA A 12 4.23 2.98 -10.45
CA ALA A 12 5.10 4.05 -9.95
C ALA A 12 5.82 3.60 -8.69
N MET A 13 6.94 4.26 -8.38
CA MET A 13 7.67 4.03 -7.14
C MET A 13 6.83 4.44 -5.93
N CYS A 14 6.78 3.60 -4.91
CA CYS A 14 6.09 3.89 -3.67
C CYS A 14 6.95 4.76 -2.76
N GLY A 15 8.20 4.37 -2.54
CA GLY A 15 9.11 5.17 -1.72
C GLY A 15 10.45 4.50 -1.49
N THR A 16 11.45 5.34 -1.17
CA THR A 16 12.81 4.89 -0.88
C THR A 16 13.31 5.32 0.50
N ASP A 17 12.54 6.12 1.21
CA ASP A 17 12.91 6.60 2.56
C ASP A 17 11.65 6.61 3.45
N PRO A 18 11.40 5.49 4.13
CA PRO A 18 12.15 4.24 4.15
C PRO A 18 12.02 3.46 2.83
N LEU A 19 13.05 2.69 2.50
CA LEU A 19 13.03 1.85 1.31
C LEU A 19 12.02 0.74 1.50
N THR A 20 11.02 0.66 0.63
CA THR A 20 9.90 -0.24 0.77
C THR A 20 9.82 -1.26 -0.37
N GLY A 21 8.83 -2.13 -0.29
CA GLY A 21 8.58 -3.19 -1.26
C GLY A 21 9.05 -4.54 -0.76
N PHE A 22 8.38 -5.60 -1.21
CA PHE A 22 8.80 -6.96 -0.86
C PHE A 22 10.27 -7.22 -1.27
N PHE A 23 10.65 -6.70 -2.44
CA PHE A 23 12.01 -6.83 -2.97
C PHE A 23 12.94 -5.69 -2.55
N ARG A 24 12.46 -4.75 -1.75
CA ARG A 24 13.21 -3.57 -1.30
C ARG A 24 13.78 -2.75 -2.46
N ASP A 25 12.97 -2.58 -3.51
CA ASP A 25 13.32 -1.80 -4.70
C ASP A 25 12.55 -0.47 -4.78
N GLY A 26 11.78 -0.13 -3.75
CA GLY A 26 10.99 1.09 -3.69
C GLY A 26 9.63 0.99 -4.34
N CYS A 27 9.32 -0.14 -4.96
CA CYS A 27 8.07 -0.38 -5.67
C CYS A 27 7.30 -1.54 -5.06
N CYS A 28 5.97 -1.49 -5.15
CA CYS A 28 5.12 -2.57 -4.63
C CYS A 28 5.02 -3.71 -5.67
N ASN A 29 6.18 -4.18 -6.13
CA ASN A 29 6.26 -5.35 -6.99
C ASN A 29 5.95 -6.60 -6.19
N THR A 30 5.37 -7.59 -6.83
CA THR A 30 5.03 -8.84 -6.18
C THR A 30 5.40 -10.03 -7.07
N GLY A 31 5.37 -11.21 -6.50
CA GLY A 31 5.68 -12.45 -7.20
C GLY A 31 5.30 -13.65 -6.35
N PRO A 32 5.58 -14.88 -6.84
CA PRO A 32 5.16 -16.11 -6.13
C PRO A 32 5.72 -16.23 -4.71
N GLN A 33 6.87 -15.61 -4.42
CA GLN A 33 7.47 -15.65 -3.08
C GLN A 33 6.76 -14.72 -2.10
N ASP A 34 6.04 -13.72 -2.61
CA ASP A 34 5.36 -12.73 -1.77
C ASP A 34 3.98 -13.24 -1.37
N LEU A 35 3.97 -14.14 -0.39
CA LEU A 35 2.73 -14.77 0.07
C LEU A 35 1.76 -13.78 0.71
N GLY A 36 2.30 -12.69 1.28
CA GLY A 36 1.49 -11.65 1.91
C GLY A 36 0.88 -10.65 0.94
N SER A 37 1.32 -10.65 -0.32
CA SER A 37 0.89 -9.71 -1.34
C SER A 37 1.12 -8.24 -0.91
N HIS A 38 2.39 -7.83 -0.84
CA HIS A 38 2.80 -6.45 -0.49
C HIS A 38 2.55 -5.52 -1.68
N THR A 39 1.28 -5.33 -2.03
CA THR A 39 0.87 -4.72 -3.30
C THR A 39 0.30 -3.31 -3.17
N ILE A 40 -0.02 -2.86 -1.96
CA ILE A 40 -0.65 -1.55 -1.74
C ILE A 40 0.38 -0.54 -1.29
N CYS A 41 0.59 0.53 -2.06
CA CYS A 41 1.37 1.67 -1.59
C CYS A 41 0.51 2.50 -0.66
N ALA A 42 0.74 2.38 0.63
CA ALA A 42 -0.02 3.07 1.66
C ALA A 42 0.75 4.28 2.17
N VAL A 43 0.03 5.38 2.41
CA VAL A 43 0.52 6.48 3.24
C VAL A 43 -0.04 6.18 4.62
N VAL A 44 0.82 5.72 5.53
CA VAL A 44 0.35 5.20 6.81
C VAL A 44 -0.15 6.33 7.70
N THR A 45 -1.16 5.99 8.52
CA THR A 45 -1.75 6.90 9.50
C THR A 45 -1.54 6.33 10.88
N GLU A 46 -1.68 7.17 11.91
CA GLU A 46 -1.61 6.70 13.28
C GLU A 46 -2.63 5.58 13.54
N ALA A 47 -3.87 5.76 13.05
CA ALA A 47 -4.91 4.75 13.24
C ALA A 47 -4.56 3.42 12.57
N PHE A 48 -3.98 3.47 11.37
CA PHE A 48 -3.57 2.26 10.68
C PHE A 48 -2.43 1.55 11.42
N LEU A 49 -1.43 2.32 11.86
CA LEU A 49 -0.29 1.74 12.59
C LEU A 49 -0.73 1.11 13.91
N ASP A 50 -1.65 1.75 14.64
CA ASP A 50 -2.19 1.20 15.88
C ASP A 50 -2.98 -0.07 15.60
N HIS A 51 -3.80 -0.08 14.56
CA HIS A 51 -4.57 -1.25 14.16
C HIS A 51 -3.64 -2.42 13.86
N GLN A 52 -2.58 -2.17 13.08
CA GLN A 52 -1.64 -3.22 12.69
C GLN A 52 -0.90 -3.78 13.90
N ARG A 53 -0.51 -2.91 14.83
CA ARG A 53 0.13 -3.37 16.07
C ARG A 53 -0.82 -4.28 16.86
N ASN A 54 -2.09 -3.91 16.94
CA ASN A 54 -3.08 -4.67 17.69
C ASN A 54 -3.37 -6.04 17.09
N ILE A 55 -3.22 -6.21 15.78
CA ILE A 55 -3.45 -7.50 15.12
C ILE A 55 -2.16 -8.32 14.98
N GLY A 56 -1.05 -7.85 15.56
CA GLY A 56 0.20 -8.58 15.55
C GLY A 56 1.13 -8.26 14.38
N ASN A 57 0.82 -7.24 13.59
CA ASN A 57 1.64 -6.79 12.47
C ASN A 57 2.22 -5.41 12.80
N ASP A 58 3.12 -5.36 13.78
CA ASP A 58 3.70 -4.10 14.26
C ASP A 58 4.63 -3.50 13.21
N LEU A 59 4.23 -2.39 12.63
CA LEU A 59 5.02 -1.64 11.65
C LEU A 59 5.73 -0.43 12.26
N SER A 60 5.52 -0.16 13.55
CA SER A 60 6.05 1.03 14.20
C SER A 60 7.38 0.80 14.92
N THR A 61 7.65 -0.42 15.33
CA THR A 61 8.87 -0.73 16.08
C THR A 61 10.04 -0.97 15.13
N PRO A 62 11.16 -0.27 15.31
CA PRO A 62 12.34 -0.51 14.48
C PRO A 62 12.86 -1.95 14.61
N MET A 63 13.30 -2.50 13.48
CA MET A 63 13.88 -3.83 13.41
C MET A 63 15.24 -3.73 12.70
N PRO A 64 16.31 -3.33 13.42
CA PRO A 64 17.61 -3.05 12.79
C PRO A 64 18.18 -4.24 12.02
N GLN A 65 17.91 -5.46 12.45
CA GLN A 65 18.39 -6.67 11.78
C GLN A 65 17.82 -6.82 10.37
N TYR A 66 16.69 -6.16 10.07
CA TYR A 66 16.08 -6.14 8.74
C TYR A 66 16.21 -4.78 8.07
N ARG A 67 17.02 -3.88 8.65
CA ARG A 67 17.16 -2.49 8.18
C ARG A 67 15.82 -1.77 8.09
N PHE A 68 14.91 -2.09 9.00
CA PHE A 68 13.59 -1.49 9.06
C PHE A 68 13.57 -0.45 10.18
N PRO A 69 13.39 0.84 9.83
CA PRO A 69 13.47 1.92 10.83
C PRO A 69 12.21 2.11 11.67
N GLY A 70 11.15 1.36 11.39
CA GLY A 70 9.83 1.62 11.96
C GLY A 70 9.14 2.74 11.21
N LEU A 71 7.82 2.65 11.07
CA LEU A 71 7.06 3.65 10.33
C LEU A 71 6.45 4.67 11.28
N VAL A 72 6.36 5.91 10.80
CA VAL A 72 5.63 6.99 11.48
C VAL A 72 4.54 7.48 10.53
N PRO A 73 3.49 8.14 11.04
CA PRO A 73 2.43 8.64 10.17
C PRO A 73 2.99 9.53 9.05
N GLY A 74 2.51 9.29 7.83
CA GLY A 74 2.98 9.98 6.64
C GLY A 74 4.00 9.20 5.82
N ASP A 75 4.62 8.18 6.38
CA ASP A 75 5.53 7.32 5.62
C ASP A 75 4.78 6.52 4.57
N ARG A 76 5.47 6.22 3.46
CA ARG A 76 4.93 5.33 2.43
C ARG A 76 5.51 3.94 2.59
N TRP A 77 4.65 2.95 2.46
CA TRP A 77 5.06 1.55 2.64
C TRP A 77 4.19 0.64 1.80
N CYS A 78 4.80 -0.36 1.17
CA CYS A 78 4.07 -1.40 0.47
C CYS A 78 3.51 -2.37 1.51
N VAL A 79 2.24 -2.20 1.86
CA VAL A 79 1.61 -3.02 2.88
C VAL A 79 0.94 -4.25 2.25
N THR A 80 0.73 -5.28 3.06
CA THR A 80 0.07 -6.49 2.59
C THR A 80 -1.42 -6.22 2.35
N ALA A 81 -1.93 -6.74 1.24
CA ALA A 81 -3.33 -6.52 0.85
C ALA A 81 -4.33 -7.05 1.88
N PRO A 82 -4.16 -8.29 2.42
CA PRO A 82 -5.10 -8.77 3.43
C PRO A 82 -5.12 -7.92 4.70
N ASN A 83 -3.97 -7.44 5.16
CA ASN A 83 -3.92 -6.63 6.37
C ASN A 83 -4.54 -5.26 6.13
N TRP A 84 -4.34 -4.67 4.94
CA TRP A 84 -4.99 -3.41 4.59
C TRP A 84 -6.51 -3.58 4.55
N LEU A 85 -6.98 -4.67 3.93
CA LEU A 85 -8.41 -4.96 3.84
C LEU A 85 -9.04 -5.12 5.23
N ARG A 86 -8.33 -5.80 6.13
CA ARG A 86 -8.80 -5.96 7.51
C ARG A 86 -8.92 -4.60 8.19
N ALA A 87 -7.92 -3.72 8.02
CA ALA A 87 -7.98 -2.37 8.56
C ALA A 87 -9.14 -1.59 7.97
N TYR A 88 -9.37 -1.74 6.66
CA TYR A 88 -10.48 -1.10 5.97
C TYR A 88 -11.83 -1.53 6.58
N GLN A 89 -12.00 -2.82 6.82
CA GLN A 89 -13.22 -3.35 7.42
C GLN A 89 -13.42 -2.86 8.85
N ASP A 90 -12.34 -2.58 9.56
CA ASP A 90 -12.35 -2.11 10.94
C ASP A 90 -12.32 -0.58 11.05
N GLY A 91 -12.40 0.13 9.94
CA GLY A 91 -12.43 1.59 9.93
C GLY A 91 -11.09 2.28 10.16
N ALA A 92 -9.97 1.60 9.93
CA ALA A 92 -8.63 2.11 10.20
C ALA A 92 -7.70 2.04 8.97
N ALA A 93 -8.26 2.04 7.76
CA ALA A 93 -7.46 1.92 6.54
C ALA A 93 -6.49 3.08 6.38
N ALA A 94 -5.25 2.77 5.94
CA ALA A 94 -4.30 3.79 5.53
C ALA A 94 -4.72 4.38 4.18
N HIS A 95 -4.23 5.59 3.87
CA HIS A 95 -4.43 6.18 2.55
C HIS A 95 -3.65 5.40 1.50
N VAL A 96 -4.09 5.47 0.26
CA VAL A 96 -3.54 4.67 -0.84
C VAL A 96 -3.05 5.59 -1.96
N VAL A 97 -1.88 5.26 -2.53
CA VAL A 97 -1.39 5.88 -3.75
C VAL A 97 -1.67 4.90 -4.89
N LEU A 98 -2.72 5.17 -5.67
CA LEU A 98 -3.18 4.23 -6.70
C LEU A 98 -2.11 4.00 -7.78
N ALA A 99 -1.41 5.05 -8.20
CA ALA A 99 -0.38 4.94 -9.23
C ALA A 99 0.79 4.04 -8.82
N ALA A 100 0.98 3.85 -7.53
CA ALA A 100 2.05 3.01 -6.97
C ALA A 100 1.53 1.72 -6.34
N THR A 101 0.25 1.40 -6.55
CA THR A 101 -0.39 0.18 -6.03
C THR A 101 -0.51 -0.83 -7.16
N ASN A 102 0.00 -2.04 -6.92
CA ASN A 102 0.06 -3.10 -7.92
C ASN A 102 -1.36 -3.59 -8.28
N GLU A 103 -1.63 -3.80 -9.57
CA GLU A 103 -2.94 -4.28 -10.03
C GLU A 103 -3.32 -5.64 -9.44
N ARG A 104 -2.34 -6.42 -9.00
CA ARG A 104 -2.57 -7.71 -8.36
C ARG A 104 -3.40 -7.61 -7.08
N VAL A 105 -3.43 -6.42 -6.46
CA VAL A 105 -4.25 -6.19 -5.26
C VAL A 105 -5.73 -6.47 -5.55
N LEU A 106 -6.16 -6.31 -6.79
CA LEU A 106 -7.58 -6.48 -7.15
C LEU A 106 -8.06 -7.93 -7.00
N GLU A 107 -7.14 -8.88 -6.86
CA GLU A 107 -7.49 -10.26 -6.54
C GLU A 107 -7.97 -10.40 -5.09
N ILE A 108 -7.67 -9.43 -4.23
CA ILE A 108 -7.96 -9.48 -2.79
C ILE A 108 -8.86 -8.33 -2.35
N VAL A 109 -8.62 -7.11 -2.87
CA VAL A 109 -9.30 -5.89 -2.43
C VAL A 109 -10.05 -5.27 -3.60
N PRO A 110 -11.35 -4.98 -3.46
CA PRO A 110 -12.09 -4.32 -4.54
C PRO A 110 -11.58 -2.90 -4.77
N ILE A 111 -11.62 -2.45 -6.04
CA ILE A 111 -11.13 -1.12 -6.41
C ILE A 111 -11.86 0.00 -5.66
N GLU A 112 -13.13 -0.18 -5.35
CA GLU A 112 -13.92 0.83 -4.64
C GLU A 112 -13.36 1.11 -3.26
N ALA A 113 -12.86 0.09 -2.57
CA ALA A 113 -12.26 0.25 -1.25
C ALA A 113 -10.96 1.07 -1.35
N LEU A 114 -10.13 0.78 -2.35
CA LEU A 114 -8.88 1.51 -2.56
C LEU A 114 -9.15 2.98 -2.91
N ARG A 115 -10.11 3.22 -3.80
CA ARG A 115 -10.47 4.58 -4.22
C ARG A 115 -11.04 5.42 -3.09
N ALA A 116 -11.74 4.80 -2.17
CA ALA A 116 -12.31 5.52 -1.02
C ALA A 116 -11.22 6.15 -0.14
N HIS A 117 -10.00 5.61 -0.16
CA HIS A 117 -8.89 6.09 0.65
C HIS A 117 -7.71 6.60 -0.17
N ALA A 118 -7.88 6.74 -1.50
CA ALA A 118 -6.80 7.17 -2.37
C ALA A 118 -6.50 8.66 -2.21
N VAL A 119 -5.21 8.99 -2.24
CA VAL A 119 -4.76 10.38 -2.17
C VAL A 119 -4.53 10.98 -3.56
N ASP A 120 -4.51 10.14 -4.60
CA ASP A 120 -4.24 10.55 -5.99
C ASP A 120 -5.43 10.31 -6.92
N VAL A 121 -6.65 10.34 -6.37
CA VAL A 121 -7.87 10.36 -7.18
C VAL A 121 -8.12 11.81 -7.58
N PRO A 122 -8.31 12.09 -8.90
CA PRO A 122 -8.64 13.45 -9.31
C PRO A 122 -9.96 13.94 -8.69
N ASP A 123 -10.02 15.23 -8.36
CA ASP A 123 -11.22 15.82 -7.78
C ASP A 123 -12.39 15.81 -8.76
N ASP A 124 -12.10 15.82 -10.05
CA ASP A 124 -13.11 15.77 -11.11
C ASP A 124 -13.36 14.31 -11.52
N PRO A 125 -14.51 13.73 -11.17
CA PRO A 125 -14.79 12.36 -11.54
C PRO A 125 -14.76 12.08 -13.04
N SER A 126 -15.05 13.08 -13.87
CA SER A 126 -15.03 12.89 -15.31
C SER A 126 -13.63 12.65 -15.84
N ALA A 127 -12.60 13.11 -15.15
CA ALA A 127 -11.20 12.85 -15.53
C ALA A 127 -10.86 11.36 -15.41
N LEU A 128 -11.50 10.63 -14.51
CA LEU A 128 -11.31 9.19 -14.37
C LEU A 128 -11.99 8.43 -15.50
N ASP A 129 -13.15 8.90 -15.93
CA ASP A 129 -13.94 8.24 -16.97
C ASP A 129 -13.29 8.39 -18.35
N GLU A 130 -12.48 9.40 -18.54
CA GLU A 130 -11.80 9.69 -19.79
C GLU A 130 -10.48 8.92 -19.95
N SER A 131 -10.00 8.29 -18.92
CA SER A 131 -8.72 7.58 -18.91
C SER A 131 -8.78 6.19 -19.52
#